data_0ccd8ccf30f9eb4a657c9357d2d4086e
#
_entry.id   0ccd8ccf30f9eb4a657c9357d2d4086e
#
_cell.length_a   1.000
_cell.length_b   1.000
_cell.length_c   1.000
_cell.angle_alpha   90.00
_cell.angle_beta   90.00
_cell.angle_gamma   90.00
#
_symmetry.space_group_name_H-M   'P 1'
#
loop_
_entity.id
_entity.type
_entity.pdbx_description
1 polymer ?
#
loop_
_entity_poly.entity_id
_entity_poly.type
_entity_poly.pdbx_seq_one_letter_code
_entity_poly.pdbx_strand_id
1 'polypeptide(L)'
;MGVGKSSVGGRLAAMLGMVHLDTDALIEAETRTTISDIFNTRGEAWFRRMEARTIRRASRLNGTVISIGGGALMDQRNVDVLKRAGILVWLRATPESILARLHAQGASCIAARPLLAGGAGLDRVRSLMEMREKGYRQADLVVDTDGKGPDEIACEIAREIAAKDAVAVAGKDRGARGWRPQLTAAFAHENGN
;
A
#
# COMPACT_ATOMS: atom_id res chain seq x y z
N MET A 1 -6.91 5.17 -0.27
CA MET A 1 -8.30 4.93 -0.60
C MET A 1 -8.59 5.58 -1.94
N GLY A 2 -9.38 4.94 -2.84
CA GLY A 2 -9.68 5.55 -4.13
C GLY A 2 -8.59 5.44 -5.22
N VAL A 3 -7.35 5.11 -4.91
CA VAL A 3 -6.29 4.96 -5.94
C VAL A 3 -6.18 3.52 -6.45
N GLY A 4 -7.01 2.59 -5.93
CA GLY A 4 -7.05 1.23 -6.45
C GLY A 4 -5.95 0.29 -5.94
N LYS A 5 -5.38 0.51 -4.73
CA LYS A 5 -4.31 -0.35 -4.21
C LYS A 5 -4.66 -1.85 -4.26
N SER A 6 -5.84 -2.23 -3.76
CA SER A 6 -6.27 -3.63 -3.75
C SER A 6 -6.50 -4.14 -5.18
N SER A 7 -7.01 -3.29 -6.08
CA SER A 7 -7.16 -3.64 -7.49
C SER A 7 -5.81 -3.80 -8.18
N VAL A 8 -4.89 -2.84 -8.02
CA VAL A 8 -3.53 -2.92 -8.58
C VAL A 8 -2.76 -4.07 -7.96
N GLY A 9 -2.84 -4.23 -6.62
CA GLY A 9 -2.17 -5.31 -5.89
C GLY A 9 -2.63 -6.69 -6.34
N GLY A 10 -3.93 -6.88 -6.51
CA GLY A 10 -4.49 -8.13 -7.02
C GLY A 10 -4.06 -8.43 -8.46
N ARG A 11 -4.06 -7.41 -9.36
CA ARG A 11 -3.58 -7.56 -10.74
C ARG A 11 -2.10 -7.90 -10.81
N LEU A 12 -1.28 -7.17 -10.05
CA LEU A 12 0.15 -7.43 -9.99
C LEU A 12 0.45 -8.84 -9.44
N ALA A 13 -0.24 -9.25 -8.38
CA ALA A 13 -0.09 -10.59 -7.82
C ALA A 13 -0.43 -11.69 -8.84
N ALA A 14 -1.55 -11.53 -9.57
CA ALA A 14 -1.93 -12.46 -10.64
C ALA A 14 -0.89 -12.52 -11.76
N MET A 15 -0.35 -11.37 -12.20
CA MET A 15 0.68 -11.29 -13.24
C MET A 15 2.00 -11.96 -12.83
N LEU A 16 2.35 -11.89 -11.55
CA LEU A 16 3.60 -12.42 -11.01
C LEU A 16 3.46 -13.84 -10.45
N GLY A 17 2.26 -14.43 -10.48
CA GLY A 17 2.00 -15.75 -9.86
C GLY A 17 2.14 -15.70 -8.32
N MET A 18 1.82 -14.58 -7.69
CA MET A 18 1.94 -14.33 -6.25
C MET A 18 0.57 -14.25 -5.56
N VAL A 19 0.57 -14.28 -4.24
CA VAL A 19 -0.63 -14.09 -3.42
C VAL A 19 -0.78 -12.61 -3.07
N HIS A 20 -1.99 -12.06 -3.25
CA HIS A 20 -2.31 -10.71 -2.79
C HIS A 20 -2.82 -10.73 -1.34
N LEU A 21 -2.24 -9.89 -0.50
CA LEU A 21 -2.65 -9.65 0.88
C LEU A 21 -2.99 -8.17 1.07
N ASP A 22 -4.15 -7.90 1.65
CA ASP A 22 -4.54 -6.54 2.08
C ASP A 22 -4.54 -6.50 3.61
N THR A 23 -3.69 -5.64 4.20
CA THR A 23 -3.53 -5.58 5.66
C THR A 23 -4.80 -5.14 6.38
N ASP A 24 -5.59 -4.26 5.76
CA ASP A 24 -6.84 -3.77 6.32
C ASP A 24 -7.86 -4.94 6.37
N ALA A 25 -8.01 -5.67 5.26
CA ALA A 25 -8.86 -6.86 5.20
C ALA A 25 -8.43 -7.96 6.18
N LEU A 26 -7.12 -8.17 6.36
CA LEU A 26 -6.61 -9.14 7.34
C LEU A 26 -6.95 -8.74 8.77
N ILE A 27 -6.90 -7.45 9.11
CA ILE A 27 -7.27 -6.93 10.44
C ILE A 27 -8.76 -7.11 10.66
N GLU A 28 -9.61 -6.76 9.70
CA GLU A 28 -11.07 -6.93 9.80
C GLU A 28 -11.45 -8.41 9.95
N ALA A 29 -10.81 -9.30 9.20
CA ALA A 29 -11.03 -10.74 9.32
C ALA A 29 -10.61 -11.30 10.70
N GLU A 30 -9.44 -10.86 11.23
CA GLU A 30 -8.95 -11.28 12.57
C GLU A 30 -9.84 -10.76 13.69
N THR A 31 -10.31 -9.51 13.57
CA THR A 31 -11.09 -8.85 14.63
C THR A 31 -12.60 -9.06 14.51
N ARG A 32 -13.08 -9.51 13.36
CA ARG A 32 -14.50 -9.58 12.97
C ARG A 32 -15.23 -8.25 13.15
N THR A 33 -14.52 -7.15 12.91
CA THR A 33 -15.00 -5.79 13.16
C THR A 33 -14.44 -4.89 12.06
N THR A 34 -15.22 -3.92 11.57
CA THR A 34 -14.74 -2.97 10.56
C THR A 34 -13.65 -2.06 11.11
N ILE A 35 -12.78 -1.56 10.25
CA ILE A 35 -11.75 -0.56 10.63
C ILE A 35 -12.41 0.64 11.31
N SER A 36 -13.53 1.13 10.78
CA SER A 36 -14.28 2.26 11.37
C SER A 36 -14.71 1.97 12.81
N ASP A 37 -15.27 0.78 13.07
CA ASP A 37 -15.68 0.40 14.42
C ASP A 37 -14.50 0.22 15.35
N ILE A 38 -13.37 -0.29 14.85
CA ILE A 38 -12.13 -0.37 15.62
C ILE A 38 -11.69 1.02 16.08
N PHE A 39 -11.67 2.00 15.16
CA PHE A 39 -11.31 3.39 15.51
C PHE A 39 -12.26 3.97 16.56
N ASN A 40 -13.57 3.75 16.41
CA ASN A 40 -14.59 4.27 17.31
C ASN A 40 -14.55 3.62 18.69
N THR A 41 -14.29 2.31 18.79
CA THR A 41 -14.40 1.54 20.04
C THR A 41 -13.06 1.34 20.75
N ARG A 42 -11.95 1.22 20.00
CA ARG A 42 -10.61 0.91 20.54
C ARG A 42 -9.56 1.99 20.28
N GLY A 43 -9.87 2.95 19.42
CA GLY A 43 -9.03 4.09 19.07
C GLY A 43 -7.88 3.76 18.11
N GLU A 44 -7.31 4.82 17.54
CA GLU A 44 -6.23 4.73 16.55
C GLU A 44 -5.00 4.00 17.07
N ALA A 45 -4.57 4.25 18.30
CA ALA A 45 -3.38 3.62 18.87
C ALA A 45 -3.47 2.09 18.92
N TRP A 46 -4.66 1.55 19.17
CA TRP A 46 -4.90 0.11 19.14
C TRP A 46 -4.81 -0.42 17.70
N PHE A 47 -5.46 0.27 16.74
CA PHE A 47 -5.39 -0.08 15.33
C PHE A 47 -3.94 -0.11 14.83
N ARG A 48 -3.13 0.91 15.13
CA ARG A 48 -1.71 0.96 14.72
C ARG A 48 -0.87 -0.19 15.27
N ARG A 49 -1.17 -0.67 16.48
CA ARG A 49 -0.51 -1.88 17.02
C ARG A 49 -0.88 -3.14 16.21
N MET A 50 -2.16 -3.28 15.85
CA MET A 50 -2.63 -4.39 15.02
C MET A 50 -2.05 -4.31 13.61
N GLU A 51 -2.06 -3.14 12.98
CA GLU A 51 -1.47 -2.89 11.67
C GLU A 51 0.02 -3.29 11.64
N ALA A 52 0.81 -2.83 12.59
CA ALA A 52 2.22 -3.20 12.71
C ALA A 52 2.45 -4.71 12.93
N ARG A 53 1.58 -5.37 13.71
CA ARG A 53 1.62 -6.83 13.89
C ARG A 53 1.31 -7.56 12.59
N THR A 54 0.26 -7.13 11.88
CA THR A 54 -0.18 -7.71 10.60
C THR A 54 0.89 -7.55 9.53
N ILE A 55 1.49 -6.35 9.41
CA ILE A 55 2.61 -6.09 8.50
C ILE A 55 3.77 -7.05 8.79
N ARG A 56 4.20 -7.18 10.05
CA ARG A 56 5.30 -8.10 10.40
C ARG A 56 5.00 -9.56 10.07
N ARG A 57 3.73 -10.00 10.20
CA ARG A 57 3.32 -11.37 9.82
C ARG A 57 3.33 -11.55 8.30
N ALA A 58 2.71 -10.62 7.58
CA ALA A 58 2.65 -10.64 6.11
C ALA A 58 4.05 -10.59 5.48
N SER A 59 4.93 -9.76 6.02
CA SER A 59 6.32 -9.59 5.53
C SER A 59 7.22 -10.83 5.69
N ARG A 60 6.77 -11.85 6.40
CA ARG A 60 7.49 -13.15 6.51
C ARG A 60 7.10 -14.14 5.42
N LEU A 61 6.05 -13.84 4.66
CA LEU A 61 5.54 -14.71 3.62
C LEU A 61 6.25 -14.39 2.29
N ASN A 62 6.73 -15.44 1.63
CA ASN A 62 7.36 -15.32 0.33
C ASN A 62 6.32 -15.31 -0.80
N GLY A 63 6.63 -14.68 -1.92
CA GLY A 63 5.75 -14.68 -3.09
C GLY A 63 4.44 -13.94 -2.83
N THR A 64 4.49 -12.83 -2.10
CA THR A 64 3.31 -12.04 -1.77
C THR A 64 3.40 -10.60 -2.29
N VAL A 65 2.26 -10.07 -2.68
CA VAL A 65 2.02 -8.63 -2.93
C VAL A 65 1.18 -8.12 -1.77
N ILE A 66 1.72 -7.20 -0.98
CA ILE A 66 1.06 -6.70 0.23
C ILE A 66 0.53 -5.28 -0.01
N SER A 67 -0.78 -5.09 0.06
CA SER A 67 -1.41 -3.77 0.15
C SER A 67 -1.46 -3.32 1.61
N ILE A 68 -0.90 -2.16 1.92
CA ILE A 68 -0.86 -1.61 3.28
C ILE A 68 -1.71 -0.35 3.41
N GLY A 69 -2.18 -0.07 4.62
CA GLY A 69 -2.87 1.18 4.96
C GLY A 69 -1.96 2.40 4.79
N GLY A 70 -2.53 3.53 4.35
CA GLY A 70 -1.74 4.74 4.06
C GLY A 70 -1.03 5.36 5.27
N GLY A 71 -1.49 5.09 6.48
CA GLY A 71 -0.84 5.53 7.71
C GLY A 71 0.30 4.62 8.17
N ALA A 72 0.42 3.42 7.61
CA ALA A 72 1.40 2.42 8.05
C ALA A 72 2.86 2.89 7.96
N LEU A 73 3.19 3.72 6.96
CA LEU A 73 4.54 4.25 6.74
C LEU A 73 4.90 5.44 7.65
N MET A 74 3.98 5.88 8.50
CA MET A 74 4.30 6.89 9.52
C MET A 74 5.10 6.30 10.69
N ASP A 75 5.05 4.99 10.86
CA ASP A 75 5.90 4.26 11.80
C ASP A 75 7.16 3.73 11.07
N GLN A 76 8.33 4.29 11.39
CA GLN A 76 9.61 3.88 10.80
C GLN A 76 9.87 2.38 10.93
N ARG A 77 9.40 1.76 12.03
CA ARG A 77 9.56 0.31 12.24
C ARG A 77 8.84 -0.52 11.18
N ASN A 78 7.69 -0.04 10.68
CA ASN A 78 6.98 -0.70 9.58
C ASN A 78 7.76 -0.55 8.27
N VAL A 79 8.28 0.65 7.99
CA VAL A 79 9.11 0.92 6.80
C VAL A 79 10.32 -0.02 6.78
N ASP A 80 11.03 -0.13 7.90
CA ASP A 80 12.22 -0.97 8.02
C ASP A 80 11.91 -2.46 7.79
N VAL A 81 10.77 -2.93 8.30
CA VAL A 81 10.30 -4.31 8.09
C VAL A 81 9.97 -4.56 6.62
N LEU A 82 9.22 -3.65 6.00
CA LEU A 82 8.78 -3.77 4.60
C LEU A 82 9.96 -3.71 3.63
N LYS A 83 10.90 -2.78 3.82
CA LYS A 83 12.09 -2.65 2.97
C LYS A 83 13.06 -3.83 3.08
N ARG A 84 13.14 -4.48 4.25
CA ARG A 84 13.91 -5.73 4.40
C ARG A 84 13.23 -6.92 3.74
N ALA A 85 11.91 -6.91 3.66
CA ALA A 85 11.14 -8.01 3.10
C ALA A 85 10.99 -7.92 1.58
N GLY A 86 11.07 -6.73 0.97
CA GLY A 86 10.89 -6.58 -0.46
C GLY A 86 10.96 -5.14 -0.95
N ILE A 87 10.40 -4.91 -2.12
CA ILE A 87 10.36 -3.61 -2.79
C ILE A 87 9.13 -2.84 -2.30
N LEU A 88 9.36 -1.65 -1.74
CA LEU A 88 8.31 -0.74 -1.33
C LEU A 88 7.91 0.15 -2.50
N VAL A 89 6.65 0.05 -2.95
CA VAL A 89 6.11 0.82 -4.06
C VAL A 89 5.14 1.88 -3.56
N TRP A 90 5.35 3.12 -3.97
CA TRP A 90 4.42 4.22 -3.76
C TRP A 90 3.58 4.44 -5.02
N LEU A 91 2.27 4.23 -4.92
CA LEU A 91 1.30 4.63 -5.94
C LEU A 91 0.96 6.10 -5.69
N ARG A 92 1.45 6.98 -6.53
CA ARG A 92 1.24 8.43 -6.43
C ARG A 92 0.06 8.85 -7.29
N ALA A 93 -0.78 9.77 -6.78
CA ALA A 93 -1.86 10.43 -7.52
C ALA A 93 -1.97 11.87 -7.08
N THR A 94 -2.58 12.73 -7.90
CA THR A 94 -2.90 14.11 -7.50
C THR A 94 -4.06 14.13 -6.49
N PRO A 95 -4.13 15.13 -5.60
CA PRO A 95 -5.26 15.30 -4.67
C PRO A 95 -6.61 15.30 -5.39
N GLU A 96 -6.67 15.92 -6.56
CA GLU A 96 -7.85 16.02 -7.42
C GLU A 96 -8.29 14.64 -7.91
N SER A 97 -7.36 13.83 -8.39
CA SER A 97 -7.62 12.44 -8.83
C SER A 97 -8.08 11.56 -7.69
N ILE A 98 -7.47 11.71 -6.50
CA ILE A 98 -7.89 10.99 -5.29
C ILE A 98 -9.32 11.36 -4.95
N LEU A 99 -9.65 12.65 -4.89
CA LEU A 99 -10.97 13.13 -4.56
C LEU A 99 -12.02 12.65 -5.57
N ALA A 100 -11.73 12.73 -6.87
CA ALA A 100 -12.62 12.24 -7.92
C ALA A 100 -12.92 10.74 -7.78
N ARG A 101 -11.89 9.93 -7.50
CA ARG A 101 -12.05 8.48 -7.28
C ARG A 101 -12.83 8.16 -6.00
N LEU A 102 -12.66 8.97 -4.94
CA LEU A 102 -13.44 8.85 -3.71
C LEU A 102 -14.93 9.10 -3.96
N HIS A 103 -15.26 10.15 -4.71
CA HIS A 103 -16.64 10.46 -5.08
C HIS A 103 -17.25 9.39 -5.97
N ALA A 104 -16.50 8.85 -6.92
CA ALA A 104 -16.94 7.76 -7.80
C ALA A 104 -17.27 6.46 -7.03
N GLN A 105 -16.65 6.23 -5.86
CA GLN A 105 -16.94 5.07 -4.99
C GLN A 105 -18.20 5.25 -4.12
N GLY A 106 -18.79 6.42 -4.11
CA GLY A 106 -20.02 6.73 -3.39
C GLY A 106 -19.83 7.19 -1.94
N ALA A 107 -20.86 7.86 -1.40
CA ALA A 107 -20.83 8.47 -0.07
C ALA A 107 -20.61 7.45 1.07
N SER A 108 -21.10 6.22 0.94
CA SER A 108 -20.88 5.15 1.91
C SER A 108 -19.40 4.81 2.08
N CYS A 109 -18.64 4.85 1.00
CA CYS A 109 -17.20 4.63 1.03
C CYS A 109 -16.43 5.78 1.72
N ILE A 110 -16.91 7.02 1.66
CA ILE A 110 -16.33 8.16 2.37
C ILE A 110 -16.66 8.08 3.87
N ALA A 111 -17.92 7.76 4.20
CA ALA A 111 -18.40 7.64 5.58
C ALA A 111 -17.71 6.49 6.35
N ALA A 112 -17.33 5.42 5.67
CA ALA A 112 -16.59 4.30 6.28
C ALA A 112 -15.14 4.64 6.67
N ARG A 113 -14.72 5.91 6.53
CA ARG A 113 -13.32 6.36 6.69
C ARG A 113 -13.17 7.38 7.81
N PRO A 114 -12.69 6.99 9.00
CA PRO A 114 -12.64 7.87 10.18
C PRO A 114 -11.93 9.21 9.94
N LEU A 115 -10.83 9.24 9.19
CA LEU A 115 -10.07 10.47 8.95
C LEU A 115 -10.64 11.38 7.85
N LEU A 116 -11.69 10.92 7.14
CA LEU A 116 -12.51 11.73 6.24
C LEU A 116 -13.90 12.04 6.83
N ALA A 117 -14.13 11.65 8.10
CA ALA A 117 -15.35 12.01 8.82
C ALA A 117 -15.45 13.53 8.91
N GLY A 118 -16.51 14.10 8.34
CA GLY A 118 -16.69 15.57 8.21
C GLY A 118 -16.57 16.08 6.75
N GLY A 119 -16.36 15.19 5.78
CA GLY A 119 -16.31 15.49 4.36
C GLY A 119 -14.92 15.34 3.74
N ALA A 120 -14.86 14.68 2.57
CA ALA A 120 -13.65 14.61 1.77
C ALA A 120 -13.52 15.89 0.93
N GLY A 121 -13.08 16.98 1.55
CA GLY A 121 -12.69 18.20 0.84
C GLY A 121 -11.25 18.08 0.30
N LEU A 122 -10.95 18.82 -0.76
CA LEU A 122 -9.63 18.83 -1.40
C LEU A 122 -8.51 19.18 -0.39
N ASP A 123 -8.77 20.17 0.48
CA ASP A 123 -7.81 20.60 1.51
C ASP A 123 -7.52 19.50 2.53
N ARG A 124 -8.54 18.73 2.88
CA ARG A 124 -8.35 17.57 3.78
C ARG A 124 -7.48 16.49 3.14
N VAL A 125 -7.72 16.20 1.85
CA VAL A 125 -6.88 15.26 1.09
C VAL A 125 -5.45 15.77 1.03
N ARG A 126 -5.22 17.04 0.68
CA ARG A 126 -3.88 17.67 0.63
C ARG A 126 -3.16 17.58 1.96
N SER A 127 -3.83 17.96 3.04
CA SER A 127 -3.28 17.91 4.40
C SER A 127 -2.83 16.51 4.81
N LEU A 128 -3.64 15.49 4.49
CA LEU A 128 -3.28 14.09 4.74
C LEU A 128 -2.09 13.63 3.89
N MET A 129 -1.99 14.08 2.64
CA MET A 129 -0.88 13.79 1.75
C MET A 129 0.42 14.37 2.30
N GLU A 130 0.42 15.65 2.66
CA GLU A 130 1.58 16.35 3.24
C GLU A 130 2.09 15.66 4.51
N MET A 131 1.18 15.34 5.44
CA MET A 131 1.55 14.64 6.68
C MET A 131 2.25 13.30 6.43
N ARG A 132 1.94 12.61 5.33
CA ARG A 132 2.43 11.26 5.02
C ARG A 132 3.59 11.24 4.04
N GLU A 133 3.85 12.33 3.38
CA GLU A 133 4.86 12.43 2.32
C GLU A 133 6.24 11.91 2.77
N LYS A 134 6.66 12.25 4.00
CA LYS A 134 7.93 11.78 4.56
C LYS A 134 8.04 10.24 4.59
N GLY A 135 6.95 9.55 4.89
CA GLY A 135 6.91 8.09 4.88
C GLY A 135 6.96 7.54 3.45
N TYR A 136 6.17 8.13 2.56
CA TYR A 136 6.09 7.70 1.17
C TYR A 136 7.38 7.94 0.37
N ARG A 137 8.11 9.01 0.63
CA ARG A 137 9.43 9.29 0.00
C ARG A 137 10.47 8.21 0.28
N GLN A 138 10.24 7.29 1.22
CA GLN A 138 11.10 6.15 1.49
C GLN A 138 10.85 4.96 0.54
N ALA A 139 9.87 5.05 -0.36
CA ALA A 139 9.59 4.00 -1.34
C ALA A 139 10.78 3.78 -2.29
N ASP A 140 10.96 2.53 -2.69
CA ASP A 140 12.01 2.12 -3.63
C ASP A 140 11.60 2.36 -5.08
N LEU A 141 10.28 2.48 -5.32
CA LEU A 141 9.66 2.76 -6.61
C LEU A 141 8.47 3.69 -6.42
N VAL A 142 8.36 4.70 -7.27
CA VAL A 142 7.22 5.62 -7.33
C VAL A 142 6.54 5.46 -8.67
N VAL A 143 5.23 5.22 -8.68
CA VAL A 143 4.43 5.04 -9.91
C VAL A 143 3.25 5.99 -9.89
N ASP A 144 3.17 6.86 -10.89
CA ASP A 144 2.04 7.77 -11.09
C ASP A 144 0.83 7.01 -11.62
N THR A 145 -0.33 7.25 -10.98
CA THR A 145 -1.55 6.52 -11.29
C THR A 145 -2.62 7.37 -11.97
N ASP A 146 -2.35 8.66 -12.20
CA ASP A 146 -3.31 9.56 -12.83
C ASP A 146 -3.52 9.18 -14.29
N GLY A 147 -4.77 9.08 -14.72
CA GLY A 147 -5.14 8.70 -16.07
C GLY A 147 -4.93 7.22 -16.42
N LYS A 148 -4.39 6.39 -15.50
CA LYS A 148 -4.08 4.99 -15.77
C LYS A 148 -5.07 4.03 -15.13
N GLY A 149 -5.34 2.92 -15.82
CA GLY A 149 -6.09 1.79 -15.31
C GLY A 149 -5.26 0.86 -14.40
N PRO A 150 -5.91 0.04 -13.55
CA PRO A 150 -5.19 -0.86 -12.64
C PRO A 150 -4.26 -1.86 -13.35
N ASP A 151 -4.63 -2.35 -14.53
CA ASP A 151 -3.81 -3.28 -15.30
C ASP A 151 -2.55 -2.59 -15.86
N GLU A 152 -2.69 -1.37 -16.35
CA GLU A 152 -1.58 -0.56 -16.85
C GLU A 152 -0.57 -0.26 -15.74
N ILE A 153 -1.05 0.14 -14.56
CA ILE A 153 -0.21 0.39 -13.38
C ILE A 153 0.51 -0.89 -12.95
N ALA A 154 -0.20 -2.03 -12.91
CA ALA A 154 0.40 -3.32 -12.56
C ALA A 154 1.50 -3.73 -13.56
N CYS A 155 1.27 -3.56 -14.87
CA CYS A 155 2.27 -3.79 -15.91
C CYS A 155 3.51 -2.90 -15.75
N GLU A 156 3.31 -1.61 -15.43
CA GLU A 156 4.42 -0.68 -15.20
C GLU A 156 5.27 -1.10 -14.02
N ILE A 157 4.62 -1.43 -12.88
CA ILE A 157 5.31 -1.94 -11.69
C ILE A 157 6.10 -3.21 -12.00
N ALA A 158 5.49 -4.17 -12.70
CA ALA A 158 6.14 -5.43 -13.03
C ALA A 158 7.40 -5.21 -13.89
N ARG A 159 7.34 -4.29 -14.87
CA ARG A 159 8.48 -3.93 -15.72
C ARG A 159 9.61 -3.26 -14.93
N GLU A 160 9.27 -2.31 -14.06
CA GLU A 160 10.26 -1.61 -13.23
C GLU A 160 10.97 -2.56 -12.25
N ILE A 161 10.22 -3.49 -11.68
CA ILE A 161 10.77 -4.52 -10.81
C ILE A 161 11.73 -5.42 -11.59
N ALA A 162 11.31 -5.91 -12.76
CA ALA A 162 12.16 -6.77 -13.60
C ALA A 162 13.44 -6.05 -14.06
N ALA A 163 13.36 -4.76 -14.37
CA ALA A 163 14.53 -3.95 -14.74
C ALA A 163 15.52 -3.79 -13.57
N LYS A 164 15.02 -3.55 -12.33
CA LYS A 164 15.85 -3.50 -11.13
C LYS A 164 16.54 -4.83 -10.84
N ASP A 165 15.83 -5.94 -11.04
CA ASP A 165 16.37 -7.30 -10.87
C ASP A 165 17.48 -7.58 -11.87
N ALA A 166 17.28 -7.23 -13.13
CA ALA A 166 18.30 -7.40 -14.19
C ALA A 166 19.59 -6.64 -13.86
N VAL A 167 19.50 -5.42 -13.35
CA VAL A 167 20.65 -4.61 -12.94
C VAL A 167 21.35 -5.23 -11.72
N ALA A 168 20.58 -5.73 -10.74
CA ALA A 168 21.14 -6.36 -9.54
C ALA A 168 21.89 -7.68 -9.87
N VAL A 169 21.40 -8.43 -10.85
CA VAL A 169 22.04 -9.67 -11.32
C VAL A 169 23.30 -9.40 -12.14
N ALA A 170 23.31 -8.34 -12.97
CA ALA A 170 24.48 -7.95 -13.78
C ALA A 170 25.64 -7.42 -12.93
N GLY A 171 25.36 -6.87 -11.74
CA GLY A 171 26.37 -6.33 -10.81
C GLY A 171 26.94 -7.32 -9.79
N LYS A 172 26.47 -8.56 -9.74
CA LYS A 172 26.95 -9.57 -8.82
C LYS A 172 27.64 -10.71 -9.55
N ASP A 173 28.90 -10.94 -9.18
CA ASP A 173 29.72 -12.04 -9.62
C ASP A 173 29.01 -13.40 -9.40
N ARG A 174 29.27 -14.38 -10.28
CA ARG A 174 28.53 -15.64 -10.52
C ARG A 174 28.56 -16.64 -9.34
N GLY A 175 28.17 -16.24 -8.14
CA GLY A 175 28.28 -17.10 -6.95
C GLY A 175 27.05 -17.27 -6.06
N ALA A 176 25.98 -16.54 -6.28
CA ALA A 176 24.82 -16.60 -5.39
C ALA A 176 23.66 -17.37 -6.04
N ARG A 177 23.28 -18.47 -5.39
CA ARG A 177 22.06 -19.26 -5.62
C ARG A 177 20.87 -18.35 -5.89
N GLY A 178 20.10 -18.67 -6.93
CA GLY A 178 18.96 -17.99 -7.50
C GLY A 178 18.22 -17.06 -6.52
N TRP A 179 18.46 -15.77 -6.64
CA TRP A 179 17.66 -14.76 -6.00
C TRP A 179 16.26 -14.84 -6.63
N ARG A 180 15.34 -15.47 -5.89
CA ARG A 180 13.92 -15.24 -6.15
C ARG A 180 13.59 -13.97 -5.40
N PRO A 181 13.18 -12.89 -6.08
CA PRO A 181 12.75 -11.71 -5.37
C PRO A 181 11.64 -12.13 -4.43
N GLN A 182 11.86 -11.94 -3.14
CA GLN A 182 10.76 -11.82 -2.22
C GLN A 182 10.12 -10.48 -2.56
N LEU A 183 9.25 -10.50 -3.57
CA LEU A 183 8.50 -9.33 -3.99
C LEU A 183 7.39 -9.13 -2.96
N THR A 184 7.78 -8.62 -1.81
CA THR A 184 6.83 -7.96 -0.94
C THR A 184 6.66 -6.56 -1.51
N ALA A 185 5.87 -6.44 -2.57
CA ALA A 185 5.44 -5.13 -3.04
C ALA A 185 4.44 -4.60 -2.02
N ALA A 186 4.92 -3.79 -1.10
CA ALA A 186 4.07 -3.06 -0.19
C ALA A 186 3.59 -1.81 -0.90
N PHE A 187 2.31 -1.73 -1.18
CA PHE A 187 1.70 -0.53 -1.76
C PHE A 187 1.37 0.44 -0.63
N ALA A 188 2.26 1.40 -0.43
CA ALA A 188 1.94 2.54 0.39
C ALA A 188 1.04 3.48 -0.41
N HIS A 189 -0.06 3.83 0.19
CA HIS A 189 -1.09 4.57 -0.45
C HIS A 189 -1.46 5.77 0.39
N GLU A 190 -1.66 6.90 -0.25
CA GLU A 190 -2.25 8.07 0.37
C GLU A 190 -3.72 7.79 0.70
N ASN A 191 -3.96 7.12 1.81
CA ASN A 191 -5.29 6.93 2.34
C ASN A 191 -5.47 7.70 3.63
N GLY A 192 -6.46 8.56 3.61
CA GLY A 192 -7.13 8.93 4.83
C GLY A 192 -7.70 7.65 5.50
N ASN A 193 -6.99 7.10 6.42
CA ASN A 193 -7.57 6.33 7.48
C ASN A 193 -7.50 7.17 8.72
#